data_5e267f2fce36a07c2026217b30429a1c
#
_entry.id   5e267f2fce36a07c2026217b30429a1c
#
_cell.length_a   1.000
_cell.length_b   1.000
_cell.length_c   1.000
_cell.angle_alpha   90.00
_cell.angle_beta   90.00
_cell.angle_gamma   90.00
#
_symmetry.space_group_name_H-M   'P 1'
#
loop_
_entity.id
_entity.type
_entity.pdbx_description
1 polymer ?
#
loop_
_entity_poly.entity_id
_entity_poly.type
_entity_poly.pdbx_seq_one_letter_code
_entity_poly.pdbx_strand_id
1 'polypeptide(L)'
;MSVWTDYDPLKEIIIGSIPTPEYFSNFLKPDILEVLTPIIKETHEDLNKFANICTSLGVKVYRPKVLDFREPLRLPGFKIKNPISPLVPRDSYLVYGNTIYSSYTSMADRWLESLSFYDIFMEKFVEGYNWLSTPVPQLKDFRPDTQWYTHGGDRYGVELKDKILWHCATMYKCGDSLIINSSGPGTKLGYDWMQRNMPDTKFIKNSNKPH
;
A
#
# COMPACT_ATOMS: atom_id res chain seq x y z
N MET A 1 4.76 0.79 21.75
CA MET A 1 3.75 -0.30 21.68
C MET A 1 4.15 -1.21 20.53
N SER A 2 3.98 -2.52 20.65
CA SER A 2 4.34 -3.48 19.57
C SER A 2 3.09 -4.14 19.02
N VAL A 3 3.09 -4.48 17.73
CA VAL A 3 1.95 -5.03 17.00
C VAL A 3 2.30 -6.43 16.50
N TRP A 4 1.74 -7.45 17.13
CA TRP A 4 2.06 -8.85 16.81
C TRP A 4 0.93 -9.64 16.20
N THR A 5 -0.31 -9.16 16.30
CA THR A 5 -1.49 -9.87 15.80
C THR A 5 -2.45 -8.92 15.09
N ASP A 6 -3.35 -9.50 14.29
CA ASP A 6 -4.46 -8.77 13.66
C ASP A 6 -5.75 -8.83 14.49
N TYR A 7 -5.73 -9.49 15.67
CA TYR A 7 -6.90 -9.69 16.54
C TYR A 7 -6.75 -9.09 17.94
N ASP A 8 -5.63 -8.44 18.26
CA ASP A 8 -5.48 -7.65 19.48
C ASP A 8 -6.39 -6.41 19.45
N PRO A 9 -6.79 -5.88 20.61
CA PRO A 9 -7.58 -4.66 20.69
C PRO A 9 -6.91 -3.52 19.90
N LEU A 10 -7.65 -2.96 18.93
CA LEU A 10 -7.16 -1.88 18.08
C LEU A 10 -6.97 -0.61 18.91
N LYS A 11 -5.78 -0.04 18.89
CA LYS A 11 -5.45 1.20 19.60
C LYS A 11 -5.14 2.36 18.67
N GLU A 12 -4.54 2.06 17.54
CA GLU A 12 -4.18 3.04 16.54
C GLU A 12 -4.43 2.47 15.14
N ILE A 13 -4.89 3.30 14.23
CA ILE A 13 -5.18 2.90 12.84
C ILE A 13 -4.80 4.01 11.86
N ILE A 14 -4.28 3.61 10.71
CA ILE A 14 -4.16 4.50 9.56
C ILE A 14 -5.32 4.20 8.62
N ILE A 15 -6.20 5.17 8.44
CA ILE A 15 -7.30 5.10 7.49
C ILE A 15 -6.89 5.88 6.25
N GLY A 16 -6.97 5.26 5.09
CA GLY A 16 -6.56 5.87 3.82
C GLY A 16 -7.29 7.18 3.51
N SER A 17 -6.75 7.94 2.56
CA SER A 17 -7.32 9.18 2.08
C SER A 17 -7.48 9.12 0.56
N ILE A 18 -8.49 9.80 0.04
CA ILE A 18 -8.74 9.93 -1.39
C ILE A 18 -8.82 11.42 -1.76
N PRO A 19 -8.24 11.85 -2.90
CA PRO A 19 -8.39 13.21 -3.39
C PRO A 19 -9.84 13.53 -3.77
N THR A 20 -10.14 14.82 -3.92
CA THR A 20 -11.44 15.26 -4.44
C THR A 20 -11.59 14.96 -5.94
N PRO A 21 -12.81 14.96 -6.50
CA PRO A 21 -13.01 14.76 -7.94
C PRO A 21 -12.22 15.75 -8.81
N GLU A 22 -12.02 16.98 -8.35
CA GLU A 22 -11.27 18.01 -9.06
C GLU A 22 -9.79 17.63 -9.27
N TYR A 23 -9.21 16.92 -8.32
CA TYR A 23 -7.85 16.38 -8.50
C TYR A 23 -7.78 15.41 -9.67
N PHE A 24 -8.76 14.53 -9.77
CA PHE A 24 -8.79 13.53 -10.84
C PHE A 24 -9.07 14.11 -12.22
N SER A 25 -9.63 15.31 -12.33
CA SER A 25 -9.84 16.00 -13.60
C SER A 25 -8.53 16.28 -14.36
N ASN A 26 -7.40 16.28 -13.65
CA ASN A 26 -6.08 16.45 -14.28
C ASN A 26 -5.58 15.18 -15.01
N PHE A 27 -6.18 14.02 -14.73
CA PHE A 27 -5.68 12.72 -15.19
C PHE A 27 -6.72 11.90 -15.95
N LEU A 28 -8.00 12.07 -15.64
CA LEU A 28 -9.09 11.27 -16.20
C LEU A 28 -9.82 12.03 -17.30
N LYS A 29 -10.37 11.28 -18.24
CA LYS A 29 -11.29 11.83 -19.25
C LYS A 29 -12.60 12.25 -18.58
N PRO A 30 -13.28 13.29 -19.12
CA PRO A 30 -14.52 13.81 -18.53
C PRO A 30 -15.63 12.76 -18.32
N ASP A 31 -15.83 11.88 -19.29
CA ASP A 31 -16.80 10.79 -19.22
C ASP A 31 -16.52 9.81 -18.09
N ILE A 32 -15.24 9.47 -17.88
CA ILE A 32 -14.81 8.61 -16.76
C ILE A 32 -14.95 9.34 -15.42
N LEU A 33 -14.59 10.62 -15.39
CA LEU A 33 -14.69 11.42 -14.18
C LEU A 33 -16.15 11.59 -13.73
N GLU A 34 -17.08 11.77 -14.66
CA GLU A 34 -18.51 11.86 -14.38
C GLU A 34 -19.00 10.61 -13.64
N VAL A 35 -18.64 9.42 -14.11
CA VAL A 35 -19.02 8.14 -13.48
C VAL A 35 -18.34 7.97 -12.11
N LEU A 36 -17.10 8.39 -11.96
CA LEU A 36 -16.34 8.21 -10.72
C LEU A 36 -16.65 9.26 -9.65
N THR A 37 -17.14 10.44 -10.03
CA THR A 37 -17.40 11.53 -9.08
C THR A 37 -18.30 11.12 -7.90
N PRO A 38 -19.46 10.47 -8.08
CA PRO A 38 -20.28 10.01 -6.96
C PRO A 38 -19.54 8.99 -6.09
N ILE A 39 -18.80 8.07 -6.70
CA ILE A 39 -18.02 7.05 -5.98
C ILE A 39 -16.95 7.70 -5.11
N ILE A 40 -16.22 8.70 -5.64
CA ILE A 40 -15.20 9.42 -4.90
C ILE A 40 -15.81 10.16 -3.69
N LYS A 41 -16.96 10.82 -3.89
CA LYS A 41 -17.66 11.52 -2.81
C LYS A 41 -18.13 10.57 -1.73
N GLU A 42 -18.78 9.47 -2.10
CA GLU A 42 -19.22 8.44 -1.17
C GLU A 42 -18.04 7.82 -0.41
N THR A 43 -16.95 7.52 -1.10
CA THR A 43 -15.72 7.03 -0.46
C THR A 43 -15.19 8.01 0.59
N HIS A 44 -15.22 9.31 0.30
CA HIS A 44 -14.84 10.34 1.26
C HIS A 44 -15.70 10.32 2.52
N GLU A 45 -17.02 10.25 2.33
CA GLU A 45 -17.98 10.19 3.43
C GLU A 45 -17.79 8.94 4.28
N ASP A 46 -17.62 7.79 3.66
CA ASP A 46 -17.47 6.51 4.36
C ASP A 46 -16.15 6.43 5.13
N LEU A 47 -15.05 6.90 4.55
CA LEU A 47 -13.78 6.98 5.26
C LEU A 47 -13.88 7.92 6.48
N ASN A 48 -14.60 9.03 6.37
CA ASN A 48 -14.80 9.97 7.48
C ASN A 48 -15.73 9.38 8.56
N LYS A 49 -16.82 8.71 8.17
CA LYS A 49 -17.70 7.98 9.11
C LYS A 49 -16.91 6.91 9.87
N PHE A 50 -16.10 6.13 9.15
CA PHE A 50 -15.27 5.09 9.76
C PHE A 50 -14.24 5.69 10.73
N ALA A 51 -13.56 6.78 10.36
CA ALA A 51 -12.64 7.48 11.23
C ALA A 51 -13.31 7.98 12.52
N ASN A 52 -14.51 8.55 12.41
CA ASN A 52 -15.29 9.03 13.56
C ASN A 52 -15.70 7.89 14.49
N ILE A 53 -16.12 6.75 13.94
CA ILE A 53 -16.44 5.54 14.72
C ILE A 53 -15.19 5.07 15.48
N CYS A 54 -14.05 4.92 14.82
CA CYS A 54 -12.80 4.53 15.49
C CYS A 54 -12.43 5.49 16.61
N THR A 55 -12.51 6.79 16.37
CA THR A 55 -12.22 7.82 17.37
C THR A 55 -13.19 7.75 18.57
N SER A 56 -14.48 7.52 18.31
CA SER A 56 -15.48 7.40 19.39
C SER A 56 -15.25 6.16 20.29
N LEU A 57 -14.56 5.15 19.75
CA LEU A 57 -14.15 3.94 20.47
C LEU A 57 -12.77 4.09 21.16
N GLY A 58 -12.18 5.30 21.14
CA GLY A 58 -10.89 5.58 21.76
C GLY A 58 -9.68 5.15 20.93
N VAL A 59 -9.86 4.81 19.65
CA VAL A 59 -8.78 4.48 18.73
C VAL A 59 -8.15 5.76 18.18
N LYS A 60 -6.83 5.89 18.25
CA LYS A 60 -6.10 6.99 17.60
C LYS A 60 -6.10 6.77 16.09
N VAL A 61 -6.65 7.72 15.36
CA VAL A 61 -6.78 7.65 13.89
C VAL A 61 -5.76 8.57 13.24
N TYR A 62 -5.03 8.02 12.26
CA TYR A 62 -4.15 8.75 11.38
C TYR A 62 -4.73 8.79 9.97
N ARG A 63 -4.54 9.93 9.29
CA ARG A 63 -4.93 10.11 7.88
C ARG A 63 -3.70 10.55 7.08
N PRO A 64 -3.32 9.79 6.04
CA PRO A 64 -2.22 10.20 5.17
C PRO A 64 -2.61 11.47 4.40
N LYS A 65 -1.60 12.29 4.11
CA LYS A 65 -1.79 13.48 3.27
C LYS A 65 -2.16 13.09 1.86
N VAL A 66 -3.14 13.76 1.30
CA VAL A 66 -3.37 13.74 -0.14
C VAL A 66 -2.38 14.70 -0.78
N LEU A 67 -1.47 14.17 -1.59
CA LEU A 67 -0.50 14.97 -2.33
C LEU A 67 -1.13 15.45 -3.63
N ASP A 68 -0.93 16.71 -3.95
CA ASP A 68 -1.44 17.33 -5.17
C ASP A 68 -0.40 17.18 -6.30
N PHE A 69 -0.59 16.16 -7.12
CA PHE A 69 0.19 15.97 -8.34
C PHE A 69 -0.60 16.43 -9.55
N ARG A 70 -0.46 17.70 -9.91
CA ARG A 70 -1.22 18.29 -11.04
C ARG A 70 -0.73 17.86 -12.40
N GLU A 71 0.47 17.31 -12.49
CA GLU A 71 1.07 16.84 -13.73
C GLU A 71 1.70 15.46 -13.56
N PRO A 72 1.79 14.68 -14.66
CA PRO A 72 2.50 13.40 -14.63
C PRO A 72 3.95 13.57 -14.18
N LEU A 73 4.38 12.82 -13.20
CA LEU A 73 5.74 12.88 -12.69
C LEU A 73 6.69 12.08 -13.58
N ARG A 74 7.80 12.73 -13.92
CA ARG A 74 8.93 12.09 -14.60
C ARG A 74 10.11 12.02 -13.65
N LEU A 75 10.54 10.80 -13.36
CA LEU A 75 11.72 10.55 -12.54
C LEU A 75 12.77 9.80 -13.38
N PRO A 76 14.06 9.85 -13.01
CA PRO A 76 15.07 9.06 -13.69
C PRO A 76 14.66 7.58 -13.68
N GLY A 77 14.49 6.99 -14.86
CA GLY A 77 14.16 5.58 -15.05
C GLY A 77 12.67 5.24 -15.07
N PHE A 78 11.73 6.17 -14.75
CA PHE A 78 10.29 5.89 -14.88
C PHE A 78 9.44 7.17 -14.97
N LYS A 79 8.22 6.99 -15.46
CA LYS A 79 7.19 8.02 -15.55
C LYS A 79 5.93 7.53 -14.85
N ILE A 80 5.40 8.32 -13.94
CA ILE A 80 4.09 8.10 -13.32
C ILE A 80 3.08 8.99 -14.03
N LYS A 81 2.09 8.37 -14.67
CA LYS A 81 1.04 9.09 -15.42
C LYS A 81 -0.09 9.53 -14.51
N ASN A 82 -0.54 8.64 -13.63
CA ASN A 82 -1.71 8.82 -12.79
C ASN A 82 -1.35 8.42 -11.35
N PRO A 83 -0.71 9.31 -10.57
CA PRO A 83 -0.40 8.99 -9.18
C PRO A 83 -1.67 8.62 -8.42
N ILE A 84 -1.65 7.45 -7.79
CA ILE A 84 -2.79 6.95 -7.02
C ILE A 84 -2.68 7.47 -5.59
N SER A 85 -3.82 7.83 -5.03
CA SER A 85 -3.91 8.31 -3.67
C SER A 85 -3.67 7.22 -2.63
N PRO A 86 -3.28 7.57 -1.40
CA PRO A 86 -3.01 6.63 -0.32
C PRO A 86 -4.30 6.05 0.29
N LEU A 87 -5.15 5.45 -0.56
CA LEU A 87 -6.45 4.93 -0.15
C LEU A 87 -6.33 3.64 0.66
N VAL A 88 -5.42 2.75 0.28
CA VAL A 88 -5.30 1.41 0.86
C VAL A 88 -3.91 1.21 1.48
N PRO A 89 -3.67 1.71 2.71
CA PRO A 89 -2.36 1.64 3.37
C PRO A 89 -1.82 0.21 3.51
N ARG A 90 -2.70 -0.74 3.80
CA ARG A 90 -2.36 -2.14 4.04
C ARG A 90 -1.67 -2.81 2.86
N ASP A 91 -1.81 -2.31 1.65
CA ASP A 91 -1.15 -2.89 0.49
C ASP A 91 0.36 -2.75 0.54
N SER A 92 0.84 -1.59 0.99
CA SER A 92 2.25 -1.19 0.95
C SER A 92 2.95 -1.25 2.30
N TYR A 93 2.21 -1.35 3.41
CA TYR A 93 2.78 -1.22 4.75
C TYR A 93 2.34 -2.33 5.68
N LEU A 94 3.32 -2.93 6.36
CA LEU A 94 3.13 -3.89 7.43
C LEU A 94 3.73 -3.33 8.71
N VAL A 95 2.92 -3.17 9.75
CA VAL A 95 3.43 -2.93 11.10
C VAL A 95 3.50 -4.27 11.81
N TYR A 96 4.73 -4.69 12.19
CA TYR A 96 4.95 -5.95 12.87
C TYR A 96 6.02 -5.79 13.94
N GLY A 97 5.71 -6.20 15.16
CA GLY A 97 6.48 -5.83 16.33
C GLY A 97 6.52 -4.32 16.54
N ASN A 98 7.71 -3.75 16.61
CA ASN A 98 7.94 -2.31 16.67
C ASN A 98 8.54 -1.75 15.36
N THR A 99 8.27 -2.41 14.25
CA THR A 99 8.85 -2.02 12.95
C THR A 99 7.75 -1.80 11.92
N ILE A 100 7.84 -0.71 11.20
CA ILE A 100 7.06 -0.41 10.01
C ILE A 100 7.86 -0.90 8.81
N TYR A 101 7.36 -1.90 8.12
CA TYR A 101 7.94 -2.41 6.87
C TYR A 101 7.18 -1.83 5.69
N SER A 102 7.91 -1.20 4.77
CA SER A 102 7.35 -0.62 3.55
C SER A 102 7.77 -1.42 2.34
N SER A 103 6.87 -1.63 1.41
CA SER A 103 7.16 -2.20 0.10
C SER A 103 6.55 -1.37 -1.01
N TYR A 104 7.14 -1.48 -2.18
CA TYR A 104 6.53 -1.01 -3.41
C TYR A 104 5.58 -2.07 -3.92
N THR A 105 4.42 -1.64 -4.40
CA THR A 105 3.46 -2.55 -5.05
C THR A 105 3.89 -2.83 -6.49
N SER A 106 3.24 -3.79 -7.13
CA SER A 106 3.40 -4.05 -8.56
C SER A 106 2.88 -2.92 -9.46
N MET A 107 2.21 -1.90 -8.88
CA MET A 107 1.68 -0.73 -9.58
C MET A 107 2.59 0.47 -9.36
N ALA A 108 3.29 0.90 -10.43
CA ALA A 108 4.21 2.05 -10.35
C ALA A 108 3.51 3.37 -9.97
N ASP A 109 2.26 3.54 -10.35
CA ASP A 109 1.46 4.72 -10.03
C ASP A 109 1.25 4.90 -8.51
N ARG A 110 1.50 3.86 -7.71
CA ARG A 110 1.44 3.88 -6.24
C ARG A 110 2.79 4.10 -5.54
N TRP A 111 3.89 4.15 -6.28
CA TRP A 111 5.22 4.18 -5.65
C TRP A 111 5.51 5.45 -4.88
N LEU A 112 4.81 6.53 -5.17
CA LEU A 112 4.92 7.79 -4.42
C LEU A 112 3.97 7.88 -3.22
N GLU A 113 3.13 6.87 -2.98
CA GLU A 113 2.24 6.84 -1.80
C GLU A 113 3.03 7.02 -0.48
N SER A 114 4.28 6.54 -0.43
CA SER A 114 5.13 6.68 0.75
C SER A 114 5.30 8.13 1.21
N LEU A 115 5.26 9.09 0.29
CA LEU A 115 5.31 10.51 0.62
C LEU A 115 4.09 10.98 1.40
N SER A 116 2.93 10.36 1.15
CA SER A 116 1.67 10.67 1.87
C SER A 116 1.70 10.21 3.33
N PHE A 117 2.50 9.19 3.64
CA PHE A 117 2.61 8.61 4.98
C PHE A 117 3.81 9.12 5.76
N TYR A 118 4.66 9.92 5.15
CA TYR A 118 5.94 10.33 5.72
C TYR A 118 5.81 10.90 7.13
N ASP A 119 4.91 11.84 7.35
CA ASP A 119 4.76 12.50 8.65
C ASP A 119 4.29 11.51 9.73
N ILE A 120 3.39 10.58 9.37
CA ILE A 120 2.89 9.54 10.28
C ILE A 120 4.04 8.61 10.68
N PHE A 121 4.84 8.17 9.72
CA PHE A 121 5.95 7.26 9.99
C PHE A 121 7.09 7.94 10.73
N MET A 122 7.33 9.22 10.49
CA MET A 122 8.30 10.01 11.26
C MET A 122 7.84 10.20 12.71
N GLU A 123 6.55 10.45 12.96
CA GLU A 123 6.01 10.48 14.33
C GLU A 123 6.27 9.14 15.03
N LYS A 124 5.98 8.02 14.36
CA LYS A 124 6.24 6.68 14.91
C LYS A 124 7.72 6.38 15.11
N PHE A 125 8.58 6.84 14.21
CA PHE A 125 10.02 6.71 14.37
C PHE A 125 10.53 7.44 15.62
N VAL A 126 10.04 8.65 15.87
CA VAL A 126 10.36 9.41 17.10
C VAL A 126 9.84 8.70 18.35
N GLU A 127 8.70 8.00 18.25
CA GLU A 127 8.15 7.15 19.33
C GLU A 127 8.95 5.84 19.56
N GLY A 128 9.99 5.57 18.77
CA GLY A 128 10.87 4.42 18.92
C GLY A 128 10.54 3.22 18.02
N TYR A 129 9.68 3.40 17.00
CA TYR A 129 9.51 2.39 15.96
C TYR A 129 10.67 2.43 14.97
N ASN A 130 11.03 1.28 14.43
CA ASN A 130 11.89 1.21 13.26
C ASN A 130 11.07 1.43 11.99
N TRP A 131 11.71 1.97 10.95
CA TRP A 131 11.11 2.05 9.61
C TRP A 131 12.09 1.46 8.60
N LEU A 132 11.70 0.33 8.00
CA LEU A 132 12.47 -0.38 6.98
C LEU A 132 11.70 -0.40 5.66
N SER A 133 12.37 -0.05 4.58
CA SER A 133 11.79 -0.04 3.23
C SER A 133 12.54 -0.99 2.29
N THR A 134 11.82 -1.65 1.40
CA THR A 134 12.46 -2.31 0.27
C THR A 134 13.14 -1.28 -0.64
N PRO A 135 14.17 -1.68 -1.39
CA PRO A 135 14.75 -0.81 -2.41
C PRO A 135 13.71 -0.34 -3.43
N VAL A 136 13.84 0.90 -3.88
CA VAL A 136 12.99 1.44 -4.97
C VAL A 136 13.21 0.62 -6.23
N PRO A 137 12.18 0.00 -6.81
CA PRO A 137 12.34 -0.77 -8.04
C PRO A 137 12.74 0.13 -9.21
N GLN A 138 13.63 -0.35 -10.06
CA GLN A 138 13.96 0.33 -11.31
C GLN A 138 13.07 -0.19 -12.44
N LEU A 139 12.50 0.73 -13.22
CA LEU A 139 11.54 0.44 -14.27
C LEU A 139 12.13 0.60 -15.68
N LYS A 140 13.36 0.21 -15.92
CA LYS A 140 13.97 0.34 -17.25
C LYS A 140 13.11 -0.24 -18.38
N ASP A 141 12.32 -1.25 -18.05
CA ASP A 141 11.51 -2.03 -19.01
C ASP A 141 10.01 -1.89 -18.77
N PHE A 142 9.60 -0.98 -17.90
CA PHE A 142 8.17 -0.78 -17.60
C PHE A 142 7.47 -0.10 -18.76
N ARG A 143 6.47 -0.76 -19.33
CA ARG A 143 5.61 -0.17 -20.35
C ARG A 143 4.54 0.67 -19.66
N PRO A 144 4.62 2.01 -19.74
CA PRO A 144 3.67 2.91 -19.06
C PRO A 144 2.24 2.84 -19.60
N ASP A 145 2.02 2.09 -20.67
CA ASP A 145 0.75 2.02 -21.39
C ASP A 145 -0.13 0.84 -20.97
N THR A 146 0.32 0.00 -20.05
CA THR A 146 -0.51 -1.08 -19.51
C THR A 146 -1.54 -0.48 -18.57
N GLN A 147 -2.74 -0.25 -19.06
CA GLN A 147 -3.89 0.14 -18.26
C GLN A 147 -4.28 -1.01 -17.33
N TRP A 148 -4.01 -0.87 -16.06
CA TRP A 148 -4.29 -1.91 -15.05
C TRP A 148 -5.77 -2.24 -14.86
N TYR A 149 -6.66 -1.38 -15.36
CA TYR A 149 -8.12 -1.60 -15.30
C TYR A 149 -8.66 -2.72 -16.18
N THR A 150 -7.90 -3.17 -17.15
CA THR A 150 -8.54 -3.88 -18.25
C THR A 150 -8.44 -5.39 -18.25
N HIS A 151 -7.58 -6.07 -17.50
CA HIS A 151 -7.56 -7.56 -17.55
C HIS A 151 -6.82 -8.19 -16.37
N GLY A 152 -7.41 -9.20 -15.76
CA GLY A 152 -6.82 -9.97 -14.67
C GLY A 152 -5.63 -10.83 -15.10
N GLY A 153 -4.76 -11.07 -14.22
CA GLY A 153 -3.88 -12.22 -14.13
C GLY A 153 -2.46 -12.05 -14.67
N ASP A 154 -2.25 -11.83 -15.93
CA ASP A 154 -0.92 -12.03 -16.54
C ASP A 154 0.00 -10.80 -16.60
N ARG A 155 -0.39 -9.70 -16.05
CA ARG A 155 0.31 -8.41 -16.19
C ARG A 155 1.47 -8.21 -15.23
N TYR A 156 1.49 -8.96 -14.15
CA TYR A 156 2.54 -8.90 -13.15
C TYR A 156 3.66 -9.90 -13.44
N GLY A 157 3.59 -10.57 -14.59
CA GLY A 157 4.34 -11.77 -14.85
C GLY A 157 5.85 -11.58 -14.84
N VAL A 158 6.43 -11.51 -16.01
CA VAL A 158 7.87 -11.71 -16.20
C VAL A 158 8.71 -10.50 -15.82
N GLU A 159 8.15 -9.29 -15.92
CA GLU A 159 8.90 -8.03 -15.76
C GLU A 159 9.17 -7.62 -14.30
N LEU A 160 8.42 -8.20 -13.33
CA LEU A 160 8.57 -7.87 -11.92
C LEU A 160 9.24 -8.96 -11.08
N LYS A 161 9.47 -10.14 -11.63
CA LYS A 161 10.03 -11.29 -10.90
C LYS A 161 11.43 -11.03 -10.32
N ASP A 162 12.17 -10.10 -10.92
CA ASP A 162 13.51 -9.68 -10.52
C ASP A 162 13.52 -8.44 -9.63
N LYS A 163 12.35 -7.98 -9.19
CA LYS A 163 12.19 -6.86 -8.24
C LYS A 163 11.88 -7.35 -6.84
N ILE A 164 12.25 -6.57 -5.84
CA ILE A 164 11.94 -6.85 -4.43
C ILE A 164 10.58 -6.22 -4.11
N LEU A 165 9.51 -6.98 -4.30
CA LEU A 165 8.14 -6.53 -4.08
C LEU A 165 7.38 -7.54 -3.21
N TRP A 166 6.61 -7.04 -2.27
CA TRP A 166 5.64 -7.83 -1.51
C TRP A 166 4.39 -7.00 -1.23
N HIS A 167 3.31 -7.68 -0.87
CA HIS A 167 2.00 -7.05 -0.71
C HIS A 167 1.42 -7.43 0.65
N CYS A 168 1.32 -6.47 1.55
CA CYS A 168 0.91 -6.75 2.92
C CYS A 168 -0.55 -7.20 3.04
N ALA A 169 -1.42 -6.79 2.12
CA ALA A 169 -2.83 -7.22 2.14
C ALA A 169 -3.01 -8.74 2.06
N THR A 170 -1.99 -9.48 1.63
CA THR A 170 -2.00 -10.94 1.56
C THR A 170 -1.39 -11.62 2.79
N MET A 171 -1.12 -10.85 3.84
CA MET A 171 -0.45 -11.33 5.05
C MET A 171 -1.34 -11.13 6.27
N TYR A 172 -1.23 -12.09 7.19
CA TYR A 172 -1.91 -12.03 8.49
C TYR A 172 -0.91 -12.23 9.61
N LYS A 173 -0.97 -11.37 10.62
CA LYS A 173 -0.12 -11.41 11.81
C LYS A 173 -0.70 -12.37 12.84
N CYS A 174 0.11 -13.31 13.31
CA CYS A 174 -0.29 -14.31 14.29
C CYS A 174 0.86 -14.57 15.28
N GLY A 175 1.08 -13.64 16.19
CA GLY A 175 2.17 -13.71 17.18
C GLY A 175 3.55 -13.68 16.52
N ASP A 176 4.35 -14.72 16.69
CA ASP A 176 5.67 -14.92 16.08
C ASP A 176 5.62 -15.32 14.60
N SER A 177 4.43 -15.39 14.02
CA SER A 177 4.22 -15.95 12.70
C SER A 177 3.50 -14.96 11.76
N LEU A 178 3.87 -14.97 10.49
CA LEU A 178 3.15 -14.33 9.39
C LEU A 178 2.58 -15.41 8.47
N ILE A 179 1.26 -15.44 8.37
CA ILE A 179 0.56 -16.32 7.41
C ILE A 179 0.47 -15.56 6.09
N ILE A 180 0.97 -16.15 5.02
CA ILE A 180 1.06 -15.50 3.72
C ILE A 180 0.27 -16.28 2.69
N ASN A 181 -0.62 -15.57 1.99
CA ASN A 181 -1.27 -16.12 0.81
C ASN A 181 -0.30 -16.06 -0.38
N SER A 182 0.14 -17.23 -0.85
CA SER A 182 1.12 -17.35 -1.94
C SER A 182 0.58 -16.96 -3.34
N SER A 183 -0.72 -16.75 -3.47
CA SER A 183 -1.36 -16.28 -4.72
C SER A 183 -1.34 -14.75 -4.90
N GLY A 184 -0.76 -14.02 -3.94
CA GLY A 184 -0.69 -12.56 -3.99
C GLY A 184 0.39 -12.03 -4.95
N PRO A 185 0.36 -10.73 -5.25
CA PRO A 185 1.23 -10.08 -6.23
C PRO A 185 2.69 -9.87 -5.76
N GLY A 186 3.15 -10.59 -4.77
CA GLY A 186 4.53 -10.56 -4.29
C GLY A 186 5.49 -11.37 -5.17
N THR A 187 6.76 -11.02 -5.10
CA THR A 187 7.83 -11.74 -5.83
C THR A 187 8.61 -12.66 -4.89
N LYS A 188 9.34 -13.63 -5.48
CA LYS A 188 10.25 -14.46 -4.69
C LYS A 188 11.29 -13.61 -3.96
N LEU A 189 11.85 -12.60 -4.62
CA LEU A 189 12.84 -11.70 -4.02
C LEU A 189 12.26 -10.85 -2.90
N GLY A 190 10.99 -10.44 -3.00
CA GLY A 190 10.27 -9.78 -1.92
C GLY A 190 10.17 -10.66 -0.67
N TYR A 191 9.88 -11.93 -0.87
CA TYR A 191 9.87 -12.92 0.19
C TYR A 191 11.24 -13.12 0.83
N ASP A 192 12.27 -13.29 0.01
CA ASP A 192 13.64 -13.48 0.48
C ASP A 192 14.10 -12.23 1.28
N TRP A 193 13.68 -11.03 0.87
CA TRP A 193 13.94 -9.80 1.60
C TRP A 193 13.27 -9.80 2.98
N MET A 194 12.00 -10.19 3.05
CA MET A 194 11.29 -10.29 4.32
C MET A 194 11.97 -11.26 5.28
N GLN A 195 12.32 -12.46 4.82
CA GLN A 195 13.00 -13.46 5.64
C GLN A 195 14.34 -12.97 6.20
N ARG A 196 15.08 -12.18 5.42
CA ARG A 196 16.36 -11.59 5.87
C ARG A 196 16.17 -10.47 6.89
N ASN A 197 15.10 -9.72 6.80
CA ASN A 197 14.83 -8.57 7.68
C ASN A 197 13.89 -8.90 8.85
N MET A 198 13.35 -10.12 8.90
CA MET A 198 12.51 -10.62 9.98
C MET A 198 12.99 -12.03 10.40
N PRO A 199 14.25 -12.17 10.90
CA PRO A 199 14.87 -13.49 11.12
C PRO A 199 14.13 -14.36 12.15
N ASP A 200 13.49 -13.73 13.14
CA ASP A 200 12.77 -14.43 14.20
C ASP A 200 11.30 -14.74 13.87
N THR A 201 10.87 -14.42 12.63
CA THR A 201 9.48 -14.60 12.21
C THR A 201 9.30 -15.91 11.45
N LYS A 202 8.32 -16.70 11.83
CA LYS A 202 7.90 -17.87 11.07
C LYS A 202 7.00 -17.45 9.91
N PHE A 203 7.38 -17.83 8.69
CA PHE A 203 6.60 -17.59 7.50
C PHE A 203 5.80 -18.83 7.13
N ILE A 204 4.47 -18.78 7.30
CA ILE A 204 3.55 -19.88 6.98
C ILE A 204 2.90 -19.56 5.63
N LYS A 205 3.23 -20.33 4.61
CA LYS A 205 2.63 -20.20 3.28
C LYS A 205 1.32 -20.97 3.22
N ASN A 206 0.24 -20.27 2.92
CA ASN A 206 -1.01 -20.92 2.56
C ASN A 206 -0.95 -21.32 1.08
N SER A 207 -0.75 -22.59 0.81
CA SER A 207 -0.65 -23.16 -0.54
C SER A 207 -2.00 -23.67 -1.03
N ASN A 208 -3.06 -22.89 -0.91
CA ASN A 208 -4.29 -23.25 -1.62
C ASN A 208 -4.02 -23.13 -3.12
N LYS A 209 -3.52 -24.22 -3.73
CA LYS A 209 -3.69 -24.40 -5.16
C LYS A 209 -5.20 -24.49 -5.40
N PRO A 210 -5.80 -23.65 -6.24
CA PRO A 210 -7.14 -23.97 -6.72
C PRO A 210 -7.07 -25.32 -7.41
N HIS A 211 -7.92 -26.25 -7.01
CA HIS A 211 -8.15 -27.52 -7.68
C HIS A 211 -8.81 -27.27 -9.04
#